data_72b3bf447674041b08ecc8addc210819
#
_entry.id   72b3bf447674041b08ecc8addc210819
#
_cell.length_a   1.000
_cell.length_b   1.000
_cell.length_c   1.000
_cell.angle_alpha   90.00
_cell.angle_beta   90.00
_cell.angle_gamma   90.00
#
_symmetry.space_group_name_H-M   'P 1'
#
loop_
_entity.id
_entity.type
_entity.pdbx_description
1 polymer ?
#
loop_
_entity_poly.entity_id
_entity_poly.type
_entity_poly.pdbx_seq_one_letter_code
_entity_poly.pdbx_strand_id
1 'polypeptide(L)'
;MTQMAKALLVDDRRENLTALEAILQGLQVQSVAVESGEAALKQLLVDDFAVILLDAQMPDMDGFETASHIKRRERTRHVPIIFLTSADRDAQLAMRGYAAGAVDHLTKPFDPWVLRAKVSVFVELWVKTGQLAAQSELLQEREAQRRLLTDAVDEATALLRAETNPEAVHRAIGLLEQARWGGIS
;
A
#
# COMPACT_ATOMS: atom_id res chain seq x y z
N MET A 1 8.87 -7.42 -8.87
CA MET A 1 7.96 -6.88 -9.91
C MET A 1 7.13 -5.79 -9.26
N THR A 2 7.20 -4.55 -9.73
CA THR A 2 6.43 -3.45 -9.16
C THR A 2 4.95 -3.69 -9.49
N GLN A 3 4.13 -3.91 -8.47
CA GLN A 3 2.68 -4.08 -8.62
C GLN A 3 2.09 -2.79 -9.18
N MET A 4 1.24 -2.89 -10.22
CA MET A 4 0.55 -1.73 -10.77
C MET A 4 -0.39 -1.13 -9.72
N ALA A 5 -0.35 0.18 -9.54
CA ALA A 5 -1.26 0.87 -8.64
C ALA A 5 -2.70 0.68 -9.08
N LYS A 6 -3.63 0.51 -8.13
CA LYS A 6 -5.06 0.39 -8.40
C LYS A 6 -5.82 1.57 -7.80
N ALA A 7 -6.82 2.08 -8.51
CA ALA A 7 -7.80 3.05 -8.01
C ALA A 7 -9.16 2.36 -7.90
N LEU A 8 -9.80 2.42 -6.74
CA LEU A 8 -11.16 1.94 -6.52
C LEU A 8 -12.15 3.06 -6.80
N LEU A 9 -13.07 2.83 -7.72
CA LEU A 9 -14.11 3.77 -8.12
C LEU A 9 -15.45 3.24 -7.58
N VAL A 10 -16.13 4.05 -6.78
CA VAL A 10 -17.36 3.64 -6.10
C VAL A 10 -18.45 4.69 -6.36
N ASP A 11 -19.47 4.32 -7.13
CA ASP A 11 -20.61 5.19 -7.48
C ASP A 11 -21.77 4.26 -7.88
N ASP A 12 -22.99 4.51 -7.44
CA ASP A 12 -24.16 3.67 -7.76
C ASP A 12 -24.62 3.80 -9.22
N ARG A 13 -24.11 4.78 -9.94
CA ARG A 13 -24.45 5.06 -11.33
C ARG A 13 -23.31 4.64 -12.26
N ARG A 14 -23.60 3.68 -13.12
CA ARG A 14 -22.66 3.12 -14.09
C ARG A 14 -22.06 4.16 -15.03
N GLU A 15 -22.86 5.17 -15.42
CA GLU A 15 -22.41 6.27 -16.28
C GLU A 15 -21.30 7.08 -15.61
N ASN A 16 -21.41 7.30 -14.28
CA ASN A 16 -20.40 8.00 -13.52
C ASN A 16 -19.09 7.18 -13.45
N LEU A 17 -19.19 5.88 -13.21
CA LEU A 17 -18.03 4.98 -13.21
C LEU A 17 -17.31 4.99 -14.55
N THR A 18 -18.06 4.88 -15.66
CA THR A 18 -17.48 4.95 -17.01
C THR A 18 -16.79 6.28 -17.28
N ALA A 19 -17.38 7.40 -16.82
CA ALA A 19 -16.77 8.73 -16.95
C ALA A 19 -15.47 8.82 -16.12
N LEU A 20 -15.45 8.29 -14.90
CA LEU A 20 -14.25 8.24 -14.05
C LEU A 20 -13.14 7.40 -14.67
N GLU A 21 -13.48 6.22 -15.20
CA GLU A 21 -12.52 5.36 -15.91
C GLU A 21 -11.93 6.10 -17.13
N ALA A 22 -12.75 6.78 -17.93
CA ALA A 22 -12.27 7.57 -19.06
C ALA A 22 -11.35 8.72 -18.63
N ILE A 23 -11.66 9.41 -17.53
CA ILE A 23 -10.80 10.46 -16.96
C ILE A 23 -9.45 9.90 -16.52
N LEU A 24 -9.41 8.73 -15.91
CA LEU A 24 -8.18 8.11 -15.45
C LEU A 24 -7.38 7.41 -16.55
N GLN A 25 -7.94 7.28 -17.72
CA GLN A 25 -7.26 6.67 -18.88
C GLN A 25 -5.94 7.39 -19.20
N GLY A 26 -4.85 6.61 -19.38
CA GLY A 26 -3.51 7.14 -19.61
C GLY A 26 -2.71 7.50 -18.35
N LEU A 27 -3.29 7.40 -17.14
CA LEU A 27 -2.51 7.32 -15.91
C LEU A 27 -1.98 5.89 -15.72
N GLN A 28 -0.85 5.77 -15.02
CA GLN A 28 -0.27 4.45 -14.67
C GLN A 28 -1.04 3.83 -13.48
N VAL A 29 -2.34 3.64 -13.64
CA VAL A 29 -3.25 3.11 -12.63
C VAL A 29 -4.29 2.21 -13.26
N GLN A 30 -4.59 1.10 -12.62
CA GLN A 30 -5.69 0.22 -12.99
C GLN A 30 -6.95 0.65 -12.23
N SER A 31 -8.01 0.98 -12.94
CA SER A 31 -9.32 1.27 -12.33
C SER A 31 -10.06 -0.02 -12.01
N VAL A 32 -10.65 -0.08 -10.82
CA VAL A 32 -11.59 -1.12 -10.39
C VAL A 32 -12.88 -0.41 -10.01
N ALA A 33 -13.95 -0.63 -10.77
CA ALA A 33 -15.25 0.02 -10.60
C ALA A 33 -16.24 -0.89 -9.86
N VAL A 34 -16.95 -0.35 -8.88
CA VAL A 34 -18.00 -1.04 -8.11
C VAL A 34 -19.18 -0.11 -7.86
N GLU A 35 -20.38 -0.69 -7.79
CA GLU A 35 -21.63 0.06 -7.79
C GLU A 35 -22.25 0.24 -6.38
N SER A 36 -21.52 -0.14 -5.30
CA SER A 36 -22.02 0.04 -3.93
C SER A 36 -20.89 0.06 -2.89
N GLY A 37 -21.19 0.60 -1.70
CA GLY A 37 -20.29 0.57 -0.56
C GLY A 37 -19.94 -0.84 -0.12
N GLU A 38 -20.91 -1.77 -0.10
CA GLU A 38 -20.63 -3.16 0.23
C GLU A 38 -19.68 -3.84 -0.76
N ALA A 39 -19.86 -3.59 -2.06
CA ALA A 39 -18.97 -4.11 -3.10
C ALA A 39 -17.56 -3.54 -2.93
N ALA A 40 -17.43 -2.25 -2.60
CA ALA A 40 -16.15 -1.63 -2.29
C ALA A 40 -15.47 -2.31 -1.10
N LEU A 41 -16.20 -2.56 0.00
CA LEU A 41 -15.66 -3.24 1.18
C LEU A 41 -15.22 -4.68 0.88
N LYS A 42 -15.91 -5.40 -0.01
CA LYS A 42 -15.51 -6.74 -0.47
C LYS A 42 -14.22 -6.67 -1.31
N GLN A 43 -14.13 -5.70 -2.22
CA GLN A 43 -12.96 -5.54 -3.08
C GLN A 43 -11.70 -5.22 -2.27
N LEU A 44 -11.83 -4.42 -1.22
CA LEU A 44 -10.74 -4.07 -0.29
C LEU A 44 -10.24 -5.24 0.58
N LEU A 45 -10.94 -6.38 0.61
CA LEU A 45 -10.45 -7.60 1.27
C LEU A 45 -9.45 -8.36 0.41
N VAL A 46 -9.54 -8.26 -0.90
CA VAL A 46 -8.75 -9.05 -1.85
C VAL A 46 -7.64 -8.27 -2.53
N ASP A 47 -7.80 -6.95 -2.67
CA ASP A 47 -6.87 -6.06 -3.37
C ASP A 47 -6.39 -4.90 -2.50
N ASP A 48 -5.21 -4.37 -2.83
CA ASP A 48 -4.67 -3.14 -2.27
C ASP A 48 -4.84 -2.00 -3.28
N PHE A 49 -5.19 -0.81 -2.77
CA PHE A 49 -5.51 0.36 -3.58
C PHE A 49 -4.66 1.56 -3.21
N ALA A 50 -4.22 2.30 -4.22
CA ALA A 50 -3.49 3.56 -4.06
C ALA A 50 -4.42 4.71 -3.67
N VAL A 51 -5.67 4.68 -4.11
CA VAL A 51 -6.69 5.72 -3.85
C VAL A 51 -8.09 5.15 -4.05
N ILE A 52 -9.06 5.70 -3.33
CA ILE A 52 -10.49 5.41 -3.48
C ILE A 52 -11.20 6.70 -3.90
N LEU A 53 -11.93 6.67 -5.03
CA LEU A 53 -12.89 7.69 -5.43
C LEU A 53 -14.27 7.21 -5.00
N LEU A 54 -14.93 7.93 -4.12
CA LEU A 54 -16.13 7.47 -3.44
C LEU A 54 -17.26 8.49 -3.58
N ASP A 55 -18.34 8.11 -4.24
CA ASP A 55 -19.54 8.95 -4.22
C ASP A 55 -20.08 9.08 -2.80
N ALA A 56 -20.38 10.30 -2.40
CA ALA A 56 -20.93 10.58 -1.08
C ALA A 56 -22.40 10.11 -0.94
N GLN A 57 -23.14 10.06 -2.05
CA GLN A 57 -24.57 9.76 -2.07
C GLN A 57 -24.85 8.47 -2.83
N MET A 58 -25.02 7.39 -2.12
CA MET A 58 -25.38 6.09 -2.66
C MET A 58 -26.57 5.52 -1.86
N PRO A 59 -27.42 4.67 -2.47
CA PRO A 59 -28.47 3.98 -1.75
C PRO A 59 -27.90 2.95 -0.75
N ASP A 60 -28.68 2.58 0.24
CA ASP A 60 -28.41 1.61 1.30
C ASP A 60 -27.25 2.03 2.22
N MET A 61 -26.02 1.96 1.76
CA MET A 61 -24.80 2.39 2.47
C MET A 61 -24.21 3.62 1.77
N ASP A 62 -24.32 4.80 2.38
CA ASP A 62 -23.76 6.03 1.84
C ASP A 62 -22.22 6.03 1.82
N GLY A 63 -21.60 6.98 1.10
CA GLY A 63 -20.17 7.08 1.00
C GLY A 63 -19.50 7.35 2.35
N PHE A 64 -20.14 8.08 3.27
CA PHE A 64 -19.55 8.38 4.59
C PHE A 64 -19.54 7.16 5.50
N GLU A 65 -20.60 6.36 5.47
CA GLU A 65 -20.67 5.09 6.18
C GLU A 65 -19.64 4.11 5.61
N THR A 66 -19.55 4.02 4.28
CA THR A 66 -18.52 3.22 3.59
C THR A 66 -17.12 3.64 4.02
N ALA A 67 -16.80 4.93 4.01
CA ALA A 67 -15.51 5.46 4.45
C ALA A 67 -15.22 5.13 5.92
N SER A 68 -16.22 5.24 6.79
CA SER A 68 -16.08 4.87 8.20
C SER A 68 -15.69 3.40 8.38
N HIS A 69 -16.32 2.49 7.63
CA HIS A 69 -15.94 1.07 7.63
C HIS A 69 -14.53 0.84 7.11
N ILE A 70 -14.11 1.53 6.05
CA ILE A 70 -12.75 1.46 5.50
C ILE A 70 -11.72 1.90 6.54
N LYS A 71 -11.96 3.05 7.20
CA LYS A 71 -11.01 3.65 8.14
C LYS A 71 -10.90 2.93 9.50
N ARG A 72 -11.89 2.14 9.88
CA ARG A 72 -11.86 1.30 11.08
C ARG A 72 -10.99 0.05 10.94
N ARG A 73 -10.74 -0.42 9.71
CA ARG A 73 -9.95 -1.63 9.46
C ARG A 73 -8.47 -1.27 9.35
N GLU A 74 -7.62 -1.96 10.08
CA GLU A 74 -6.17 -1.71 10.10
C GLU A 74 -5.54 -1.78 8.71
N ARG A 75 -5.93 -2.76 7.91
CA ARG A 75 -5.41 -2.96 6.54
C ARG A 75 -5.74 -1.81 5.60
N THR A 76 -6.91 -1.16 5.74
CA THR A 76 -7.42 -0.19 4.77
C THR A 76 -7.49 1.25 5.28
N ARG A 77 -7.30 1.48 6.59
CA ARG A 77 -7.40 2.82 7.20
C ARG A 77 -6.47 3.86 6.59
N HIS A 78 -5.34 3.44 6.05
CA HIS A 78 -4.33 4.33 5.46
C HIS A 78 -4.62 4.67 3.99
N VAL A 79 -5.53 3.94 3.32
CA VAL A 79 -5.86 4.21 1.91
C VAL A 79 -6.54 5.57 1.80
N PRO A 80 -6.03 6.50 0.96
CA PRO A 80 -6.64 7.81 0.79
C PRO A 80 -8.00 7.70 0.10
N ILE A 81 -8.97 8.49 0.61
CA ILE A 81 -10.33 8.57 0.06
C ILE A 81 -10.55 9.99 -0.44
N ILE A 82 -10.97 10.13 -1.69
CA ILE A 82 -11.47 11.37 -2.28
C ILE A 82 -12.98 11.22 -2.44
N PHE A 83 -13.75 12.05 -1.73
CA PHE A 83 -15.19 12.09 -1.93
C PHE A 83 -15.57 12.84 -3.20
N LEU A 84 -16.56 12.30 -3.91
CA LEU A 84 -17.24 12.97 -5.01
C LEU A 84 -18.62 13.40 -4.50
N THR A 85 -18.90 14.70 -4.44
CA THR A 85 -20.10 15.25 -3.79
C THR A 85 -20.91 16.11 -4.75
N SER A 86 -22.23 16.28 -4.49
CA SER A 86 -23.05 17.26 -5.20
C SER A 86 -22.96 18.65 -4.54
N ALA A 87 -23.08 19.72 -5.33
CA ALA A 87 -22.85 21.13 -4.95
C ALA A 87 -23.71 21.67 -3.79
N ASP A 88 -24.89 21.07 -3.52
CA ASP A 88 -25.89 21.66 -2.63
C ASP A 88 -25.59 21.55 -1.11
N ARG A 89 -24.49 20.93 -0.69
CA ARG A 89 -24.21 20.66 0.74
C ARG A 89 -22.74 20.79 1.16
N ASP A 90 -21.94 21.54 0.44
CA ASP A 90 -20.46 21.53 0.54
C ASP A 90 -19.84 21.71 1.95
N ALA A 91 -20.31 22.63 2.76
CA ALA A 91 -19.66 22.91 4.04
C ALA A 91 -19.90 21.82 5.12
N GLN A 92 -21.10 21.24 5.19
CA GLN A 92 -21.40 20.17 6.13
C GLN A 92 -20.84 18.82 5.68
N LEU A 93 -20.82 18.56 4.38
CA LEU A 93 -20.28 17.32 3.80
C LEU A 93 -18.74 17.30 3.87
N ALA A 94 -18.07 18.43 3.63
CA ALA A 94 -16.62 18.54 3.82
C ALA A 94 -16.24 18.21 5.29
N MET A 95 -16.95 18.76 6.26
CA MET A 95 -16.71 18.48 7.67
C MET A 95 -16.94 16.99 8.03
N ARG A 96 -18.01 16.37 7.49
CA ARG A 96 -18.28 14.93 7.67
C ARG A 96 -17.22 14.07 6.99
N GLY A 97 -16.76 14.46 5.79
CA GLY A 97 -15.69 13.77 5.05
C GLY A 97 -14.37 13.74 5.82
N TYR A 98 -13.93 14.89 6.35
CA TYR A 98 -12.73 14.94 7.20
C TYR A 98 -12.90 14.14 8.49
N ALA A 99 -14.07 14.21 9.14
CA ALA A 99 -14.37 13.41 10.32
C ALA A 99 -14.37 11.89 10.01
N ALA A 100 -14.77 11.49 8.80
CA ALA A 100 -14.68 10.12 8.32
C ALA A 100 -13.26 9.70 7.87
N GLY A 101 -12.27 10.60 7.96
CA GLY A 101 -10.88 10.32 7.62
C GLY A 101 -10.55 10.43 6.12
N ALA A 102 -11.38 11.13 5.34
CA ALA A 102 -11.04 11.44 3.95
C ALA A 102 -9.88 12.44 3.88
N VAL A 103 -9.11 12.35 2.80
CA VAL A 103 -8.00 13.28 2.54
C VAL A 103 -8.42 14.46 1.68
N ASP A 104 -9.51 14.32 0.91
CA ASP A 104 -9.96 15.34 -0.04
C ASP A 104 -11.41 15.13 -0.49
N HIS A 105 -11.97 16.12 -1.16
CA HIS A 105 -13.28 16.05 -1.82
C HIS A 105 -13.28 16.82 -3.15
N LEU A 106 -14.20 16.46 -4.05
CA LEU A 106 -14.46 17.14 -5.32
C LEU A 106 -15.96 17.28 -5.51
N THR A 107 -16.39 18.50 -5.79
CA THR A 107 -17.81 18.81 -6.04
C THR A 107 -18.16 18.57 -7.49
N LYS A 108 -19.20 17.77 -7.75
CA LYS A 108 -19.77 17.54 -9.09
C LYS A 108 -20.57 18.77 -9.56
N PRO A 109 -20.38 19.28 -10.79
CA PRO A 109 -19.41 18.82 -11.78
C PRO A 109 -18.00 19.30 -11.49
N PHE A 110 -17.01 18.42 -11.61
CA PHE A 110 -15.61 18.74 -11.40
C PHE A 110 -14.80 18.74 -12.72
N ASP A 111 -13.69 19.47 -12.71
CA ASP A 111 -12.75 19.48 -13.82
C ASP A 111 -11.99 18.13 -13.88
N PRO A 112 -12.04 17.41 -15.02
CA PRO A 112 -11.29 16.16 -15.20
C PRO A 112 -9.78 16.29 -14.92
N TRP A 113 -9.17 17.42 -15.25
CA TRP A 113 -7.76 17.66 -15.00
C TRP A 113 -7.43 17.74 -13.50
N VAL A 114 -8.33 18.35 -12.71
CA VAL A 114 -8.18 18.42 -11.25
C VAL A 114 -8.25 17.02 -10.65
N LEU A 115 -9.20 16.19 -11.07
CA LEU A 115 -9.30 14.81 -10.61
C LEU A 115 -8.05 14.01 -10.97
N ARG A 116 -7.60 14.09 -12.23
CA ARG A 116 -6.36 13.42 -12.68
C ARG A 116 -5.15 13.82 -11.85
N ALA A 117 -4.97 15.12 -11.62
CA ALA A 117 -3.86 15.64 -10.82
C ALA A 117 -3.88 15.09 -9.39
N LYS A 118 -5.04 15.05 -8.75
CA LYS A 118 -5.20 14.50 -7.39
C LYS A 118 -4.89 13.00 -7.35
N VAL A 119 -5.44 12.21 -8.28
CA VAL A 119 -5.19 10.77 -8.35
C VAL A 119 -3.72 10.46 -8.63
N SER A 120 -3.08 11.20 -9.55
CA SER A 120 -1.67 10.96 -9.89
C SER A 120 -0.73 11.14 -8.68
N VAL A 121 -1.02 12.10 -7.78
CA VAL A 121 -0.24 12.28 -6.54
C VAL A 121 -0.32 11.04 -5.64
N PHE A 122 -1.52 10.48 -5.45
CA PHE A 122 -1.67 9.29 -4.61
C PHE A 122 -1.07 8.04 -5.24
N VAL A 123 -1.18 7.91 -6.57
CA VAL A 123 -0.51 6.83 -7.32
C VAL A 123 1.01 6.92 -7.17
N GLU A 124 1.58 8.12 -7.30
CA GLU A 124 3.02 8.33 -7.12
C GLU A 124 3.47 8.02 -5.70
N LEU A 125 2.73 8.47 -4.68
CA LEU A 125 3.00 8.17 -3.28
C LEU A 125 2.96 6.66 -3.02
N TRP A 126 1.98 5.96 -3.55
CA TRP A 126 1.83 4.52 -3.40
C TRP A 126 3.03 3.77 -4.01
N VAL A 127 3.44 4.15 -5.22
CA VAL A 127 4.62 3.56 -5.88
C VAL A 127 5.89 3.81 -5.07
N LYS A 128 6.11 5.05 -4.61
CA LYS A 128 7.29 5.40 -3.79
C LYS A 128 7.31 4.66 -2.46
N THR A 129 6.17 4.54 -1.79
CA THR A 129 6.05 3.79 -0.53
C THR A 129 6.39 2.31 -0.73
N GLY A 130 5.88 1.69 -1.81
CA GLY A 130 6.22 0.31 -2.16
C GLY A 130 7.71 0.11 -2.47
N GLN A 131 8.34 1.06 -3.16
CA GLN A 131 9.78 1.03 -3.43
C GLN A 131 10.60 1.13 -2.13
N LEU A 132 10.23 2.02 -1.21
CA LEU A 132 10.90 2.18 0.07
C LEU A 132 10.75 0.93 0.94
N ALA A 133 9.57 0.31 0.97
CA ALA A 133 9.35 -0.94 1.69
C ALA A 133 10.24 -2.07 1.16
N ALA A 134 10.28 -2.27 -0.16
CA ALA A 134 11.13 -3.28 -0.78
C ALA A 134 12.64 -3.02 -0.53
N GLN A 135 13.06 -1.75 -0.54
CA GLN A 135 14.44 -1.39 -0.23
C GLN A 135 14.78 -1.67 1.24
N SER A 136 13.86 -1.39 2.16
CA SER A 136 14.02 -1.67 3.59
C SER A 136 14.15 -3.17 3.86
N GLU A 137 13.30 -3.99 3.23
CA GLU A 137 13.39 -5.46 3.33
C GLU A 137 14.75 -5.97 2.87
N LEU A 138 15.23 -5.51 1.71
CA LEU A 138 16.54 -5.91 1.18
C LEU A 138 17.69 -5.50 2.11
N LEU A 139 17.62 -4.32 2.72
CA LEU A 139 18.63 -3.87 3.69
C LEU A 139 18.61 -4.74 4.95
N GLN A 140 17.43 -5.08 5.48
CA GLN A 140 17.28 -5.96 6.64
C GLN A 140 17.85 -7.36 6.38
N GLU A 141 17.57 -7.93 5.20
CA GLU A 141 18.15 -9.22 4.78
C GLU A 141 19.68 -9.17 4.73
N ARG A 142 20.25 -8.11 4.13
CA ARG A 142 21.71 -7.92 4.08
C ARG A 142 22.32 -7.74 5.45
N GLU A 143 21.68 -7.01 6.34
CA GLU A 143 22.15 -6.84 7.70
C GLU A 143 22.11 -8.15 8.50
N ALA A 144 21.03 -8.93 8.35
CA ALA A 144 20.93 -10.25 8.98
C ALA A 144 22.04 -11.19 8.49
N GLN A 145 22.27 -11.23 7.18
CA GLN A 145 23.35 -12.03 6.61
C GLN A 145 24.74 -11.57 7.09
N ARG A 146 24.95 -10.26 7.18
CA ARG A 146 26.23 -9.72 7.70
C ARG A 146 26.45 -10.08 9.16
N ARG A 147 25.40 -10.04 10.00
CA ARG A 147 25.50 -10.47 11.41
C ARG A 147 25.90 -11.94 11.52
N LEU A 148 25.22 -12.83 10.78
CA LEU A 148 25.55 -14.26 10.78
C LEU A 148 27.03 -14.52 10.41
N LEU A 149 27.53 -13.82 9.38
CA LEU A 149 28.94 -13.94 8.98
C LEU A 149 29.90 -13.42 10.06
N THR A 150 29.55 -12.29 10.68
CA THR A 150 30.37 -11.71 11.76
C THR A 150 30.46 -12.67 12.96
N ASP A 151 29.30 -13.17 13.41
CA ASP A 151 29.22 -14.11 14.53
C ASP A 151 30.02 -15.40 14.25
N ALA A 152 29.92 -15.94 13.03
CA ALA A 152 30.67 -17.13 12.61
C ALA A 152 32.19 -16.88 12.58
N VAL A 153 32.60 -15.68 12.14
CA VAL A 153 34.03 -15.29 12.16
C VAL A 153 34.55 -15.16 13.60
N ASP A 154 33.76 -14.54 14.48
CA ASP A 154 34.12 -14.37 15.88
C ASP A 154 34.21 -15.72 16.59
N GLU A 155 33.26 -16.62 16.36
CA GLU A 155 33.27 -17.97 16.91
C GLU A 155 34.44 -18.81 16.37
N ALA A 156 34.69 -18.80 15.07
CA ALA A 156 35.83 -19.49 14.45
C ALA A 156 37.17 -18.95 15.00
N THR A 157 37.25 -17.64 15.17
CA THR A 157 38.46 -17.00 15.74
C THR A 157 38.66 -17.38 17.18
N ALA A 158 37.59 -17.46 17.97
CA ALA A 158 37.67 -17.89 19.37
C ALA A 158 38.13 -19.37 19.49
N LEU A 159 37.61 -20.26 18.65
CA LEU A 159 38.01 -21.66 18.58
C LEU A 159 39.51 -21.81 18.24
N LEU A 160 39.99 -21.08 17.25
CA LEU A 160 41.40 -21.13 16.84
C LEU A 160 42.37 -20.54 17.87
N ARG A 161 41.91 -19.62 18.72
CA ARG A 161 42.71 -19.09 19.83
C ARG A 161 42.73 -20.00 21.03
N ALA A 162 41.64 -20.76 21.27
CA ALA A 162 41.54 -21.66 22.42
C ALA A 162 42.28 -22.99 22.17
N GLU A 163 42.26 -23.52 20.95
CA GLU A 163 42.85 -24.81 20.59
C GLU A 163 43.59 -24.70 19.26
N THR A 164 44.88 -25.06 19.23
CA THR A 164 45.69 -25.06 18.00
C THR A 164 45.89 -26.50 17.49
N ASN A 165 44.80 -27.27 17.36
CA ASN A 165 44.85 -28.62 16.84
C ASN A 165 44.09 -28.76 15.52
N PRO A 166 44.34 -29.81 14.70
CA PRO A 166 43.66 -30.00 13.40
C PRO A 166 42.12 -30.08 13.48
N GLU A 167 41.58 -30.55 14.59
CA GLU A 167 40.14 -30.67 14.80
C GLU A 167 39.48 -29.28 15.01
N ALA A 168 40.15 -28.37 15.71
CA ALA A 168 39.68 -26.99 15.87
C ALA A 168 39.65 -26.24 14.53
N VAL A 169 40.65 -26.47 13.68
CA VAL A 169 40.69 -25.91 12.33
C VAL A 169 39.52 -26.43 11.49
N HIS A 170 39.22 -27.72 11.52
CA HIS A 170 38.07 -28.29 10.80
C HIS A 170 36.73 -27.73 11.28
N ARG A 171 36.54 -27.58 12.61
CA ARG A 171 35.33 -26.97 13.18
C ARG A 171 35.16 -25.50 12.78
N ALA A 172 36.23 -24.73 12.81
CA ALA A 172 36.23 -23.32 12.40
C ALA A 172 35.86 -23.15 10.89
N ILE A 173 36.41 -24.01 10.02
CA ILE A 173 36.06 -24.04 8.60
C ILE A 173 34.57 -24.37 8.42
N GLY A 174 34.06 -25.38 9.12
CA GLY A 174 32.65 -25.76 9.04
C GLY A 174 31.67 -24.64 9.43
N LEU A 175 32.00 -23.86 10.48
CA LEU A 175 31.21 -22.68 10.88
C LEU A 175 31.17 -21.60 9.79
N LEU A 176 32.30 -21.30 9.18
CA LEU A 176 32.38 -20.31 8.09
C LEU A 176 31.66 -20.77 6.84
N GLU A 177 31.70 -22.05 6.52
CA GLU A 177 30.96 -22.63 5.39
C GLU A 177 29.45 -22.60 5.63
N GLN A 178 28.97 -22.96 6.81
CA GLN A 178 27.55 -22.88 7.18
C GLN A 178 27.03 -21.44 7.10
N ALA A 179 27.76 -20.46 7.61
CA ALA A 179 27.37 -19.06 7.54
C ALA A 179 27.34 -18.54 6.09
N ARG A 180 28.22 -19.03 5.22
CA ARG A 180 28.27 -18.67 3.81
C ARG A 180 27.06 -19.20 3.03
N TRP A 181 26.55 -20.39 3.35
CA TRP A 181 25.48 -21.06 2.61
C TRP A 181 24.12 -21.00 3.30
N GLY A 182 24.06 -20.73 4.61
CA GLY A 182 22.81 -20.65 5.38
C GLY A 182 21.92 -19.45 5.08
N GLY A 183 22.35 -18.55 4.19
CA GLY A 183 21.54 -17.41 3.72
C GLY A 183 20.84 -17.66 2.36
N ILE A 184 20.83 -18.91 1.86
CA ILE A 184 20.21 -19.29 0.59
C ILE A 184 19.13 -20.36 0.85
N SER A 185 18.06 -19.96 1.57
CA SER A 185 16.84 -20.76 1.71
C SER A 185 15.62 -19.86 1.61
#